data_5326a4d83641b0747f334f868e313053
#
_entry.id   5326a4d83641b0747f334f868e313053
#
_cell.length_a   1.000
_cell.length_b   1.000
_cell.length_c   1.000
_cell.angle_alpha   90.00
_cell.angle_beta   90.00
_cell.angle_gamma   90.00
#
_symmetry.space_group_name_H-M   'P 1'
#
loop_
_entity.id
_entity.type
_entity.pdbx_description
1 polymer ?
#
loop_
_entity_poly.entity_id
_entity_poly.type
_entity_poly.pdbx_seq_one_letter_code
_entity_poly.pdbx_strand_id
1 'polypeptide(L)'
;MDPNQSVKCKIVVVGDSQCGKTALLHVFAKDCFPENYVPTVFENYTASFEIDTQRIELSLWDTSGSPYYDNVRPLSYPDSDAVLICFDISRPETLDSVLKKWKGEIQEFCPNTKMLLVGCKSDLRTALSTLVELSNHRQTPVSYDQGSNMAKQIGAPYTECSSLQSENSVRDIFHVATLACVNKTNKNVKRNKSTRATKRISHMPSRPDLSAVTSELRKDKAKSCTVM
;
A
#
# COMPACT_ATOMS: atom_id res chain seq x y z
N MET A 1 -6.27 -13.98 -25.69
CA MET A 1 -5.53 -13.73 -24.43
C MET A 1 -5.57 -15.03 -23.67
N ASP A 2 -4.43 -15.57 -23.30
CA ASP A 2 -4.39 -16.81 -22.52
C ASP A 2 -5.08 -16.59 -21.17
N PRO A 3 -6.08 -17.41 -20.83
CA PRO A 3 -6.83 -17.27 -19.58
C PRO A 3 -5.99 -17.57 -18.31
N ASN A 4 -4.69 -17.83 -18.48
CA ASN A 4 -3.79 -18.26 -17.41
C ASN A 4 -2.68 -17.24 -17.09
N GLN A 5 -2.75 -16.00 -17.60
CA GLN A 5 -1.72 -14.99 -17.36
C GLN A 5 -2.04 -14.19 -16.09
N SER A 6 -1.40 -14.56 -14.97
CA SER A 6 -1.47 -13.77 -13.74
C SER A 6 -0.72 -12.44 -13.89
N VAL A 7 -1.28 -11.37 -13.31
CA VAL A 7 -0.58 -10.08 -13.17
C VAL A 7 0.20 -10.10 -11.88
N LYS A 8 1.51 -9.94 -11.98
CA LYS A 8 2.38 -9.78 -10.80
C LYS A 8 2.45 -8.33 -10.40
N CYS A 9 2.35 -8.06 -9.11
CA CYS A 9 2.40 -6.72 -8.54
C CYS A 9 3.28 -6.74 -7.29
N LYS A 10 4.34 -5.94 -7.29
CA LYS A 10 5.24 -5.76 -6.16
C LYS A 10 4.87 -4.49 -5.39
N ILE A 11 4.61 -4.64 -4.10
CA ILE A 11 4.28 -3.54 -3.18
C ILE A 11 5.31 -3.52 -2.06
N VAL A 12 5.99 -2.39 -1.88
CA VAL A 12 6.93 -2.16 -0.78
C VAL A 12 6.25 -1.32 0.29
N VAL A 13 6.40 -1.71 1.56
CA VAL A 13 5.80 -1.02 2.70
C VAL A 13 6.90 -0.39 3.55
N VAL A 14 6.85 0.94 3.68
CA VAL A 14 7.82 1.75 4.41
C VAL A 14 7.12 2.65 5.44
N GLY A 15 7.90 3.23 6.35
CA GLY A 15 7.41 4.08 7.44
C GLY A 15 8.22 3.85 8.70
N ASP A 16 8.06 4.70 9.70
CA ASP A 16 8.80 4.66 10.95
C ASP A 16 8.66 3.32 11.68
N SER A 17 9.62 3.01 12.54
CA SER A 17 9.52 1.82 13.39
C SER A 17 8.25 1.83 14.22
N GLN A 18 7.63 0.65 14.39
CA GLN A 18 6.41 0.45 15.18
C GLN A 18 5.15 1.22 14.70
N CYS A 19 5.15 1.77 13.48
CA CYS A 19 3.95 2.45 12.96
C CYS A 19 2.84 1.51 12.48
N GLY A 20 3.06 0.18 12.48
CA GLY A 20 2.03 -0.81 12.16
C GLY A 20 2.19 -1.52 10.81
N LYS A 21 3.32 -1.38 10.09
CA LYS A 21 3.58 -2.01 8.79
C LYS A 21 3.40 -3.53 8.82
N THR A 22 4.12 -4.19 9.71
CA THR A 22 4.07 -5.67 9.88
C THR A 22 2.67 -6.14 10.27
N ALA A 23 1.99 -5.44 11.18
CA ALA A 23 0.62 -5.78 11.57
C ALA A 23 -0.36 -5.66 10.39
N LEU A 24 -0.22 -4.61 9.56
CA LEU A 24 -1.00 -4.44 8.33
C LEU A 24 -0.82 -5.63 7.38
N LEU A 25 0.42 -6.06 7.17
CA LEU A 25 0.77 -7.18 6.29
C LEU A 25 0.34 -8.53 6.84
N HIS A 26 0.47 -8.76 8.16
CA HIS A 26 0.00 -9.97 8.81
C HIS A 26 -1.51 -10.14 8.69
N VAL A 27 -2.28 -9.10 8.98
CA VAL A 27 -3.74 -9.15 8.87
C VAL A 27 -4.15 -9.39 7.42
N PHE A 28 -3.49 -8.76 6.45
CA PHE A 28 -3.81 -8.98 5.05
C PHE A 28 -3.39 -10.36 4.54
N ALA A 29 -2.17 -10.81 4.84
CA ALA A 29 -1.61 -12.02 4.24
C ALA A 29 -1.92 -13.29 5.03
N LYS A 30 -2.11 -13.20 6.36
CA LYS A 30 -2.30 -14.35 7.25
C LYS A 30 -3.67 -14.38 7.94
N ASP A 31 -4.53 -13.35 7.75
CA ASP A 31 -5.82 -13.15 8.41
C ASP A 31 -5.70 -13.18 9.96
N CYS A 32 -4.57 -12.72 10.49
CA CYS A 32 -4.34 -12.65 11.94
C CYS A 32 -3.56 -11.40 12.34
N PHE A 33 -3.90 -10.85 13.50
CA PHE A 33 -3.11 -9.78 14.12
C PHE A 33 -1.93 -10.40 14.88
N PRO A 34 -0.69 -9.88 14.77
CA PRO A 34 0.46 -10.42 15.50
C PRO A 34 0.31 -10.17 17.01
N GLU A 35 0.40 -11.23 17.82
CA GLU A 35 0.26 -11.14 19.28
C GLU A 35 1.41 -10.38 19.94
N ASN A 36 2.62 -10.54 19.39
CA ASN A 36 3.82 -9.93 19.93
C ASN A 36 4.51 -9.05 18.88
N TYR A 37 5.03 -7.92 19.34
CA TYR A 37 5.89 -7.10 18.51
C TYR A 37 7.28 -7.74 18.41
N VAL A 38 7.70 -8.01 17.17
CA VAL A 38 9.08 -8.39 16.84
C VAL A 38 9.63 -7.36 15.88
N PRO A 39 10.80 -6.75 16.15
CA PRO A 39 11.40 -5.81 15.20
C PRO A 39 11.67 -6.50 13.86
N THR A 40 11.13 -5.91 12.79
CA THR A 40 11.32 -6.39 11.42
C THR A 40 12.67 -5.93 10.90
N VAL A 41 13.41 -6.84 10.31
CA VAL A 41 14.55 -6.52 9.45
C VAL A 41 14.05 -6.39 8.03
N PHE A 42 13.51 -7.50 7.51
CA PHE A 42 12.92 -7.62 6.19
C PHE A 42 12.10 -8.90 6.12
N GLU A 43 10.88 -8.82 5.59
CA GLU A 43 10.03 -9.99 5.32
C GLU A 43 9.30 -9.83 3.99
N ASN A 44 9.03 -10.96 3.33
CA ASN A 44 8.28 -10.99 2.09
C ASN A 44 7.03 -11.86 2.26
N TYR A 45 5.87 -11.32 1.88
CA TYR A 45 4.60 -12.01 1.90
C TYR A 45 4.06 -12.13 0.48
N THR A 46 3.42 -13.25 0.19
CA THR A 46 2.70 -13.44 -1.07
C THR A 46 1.21 -13.57 -0.83
N ALA A 47 0.41 -12.94 -1.65
CA ALA A 47 -1.03 -13.10 -1.65
C ALA A 47 -1.53 -13.16 -3.10
N SER A 48 -2.54 -13.96 -3.37
CA SER A 48 -3.21 -13.98 -4.67
C SER A 48 -4.70 -13.80 -4.52
N PHE A 49 -5.30 -13.07 -5.46
CA PHE A 49 -6.74 -12.89 -5.54
C PHE A 49 -7.15 -12.61 -6.98
N GLU A 50 -8.46 -12.66 -7.24
CA GLU A 50 -9.01 -12.37 -8.55
C GLU A 50 -9.75 -11.02 -8.53
N ILE A 51 -9.48 -10.19 -9.52
CA ILE A 51 -10.29 -9.01 -9.85
C ILE A 51 -10.92 -9.27 -11.21
N ASP A 52 -12.25 -9.31 -11.27
CA ASP A 52 -13.01 -9.72 -12.44
C ASP A 52 -12.61 -11.14 -12.89
N THR A 53 -11.94 -11.27 -14.02
CA THR A 53 -11.44 -12.55 -14.57
C THR A 53 -9.91 -12.62 -14.53
N GLN A 54 -9.25 -11.69 -13.86
CA GLN A 54 -7.78 -11.58 -13.86
C GLN A 54 -7.21 -11.99 -12.51
N ARG A 55 -6.37 -13.03 -12.52
CA ARG A 55 -5.60 -13.44 -11.34
C ARG A 55 -4.46 -12.46 -11.10
N ILE A 56 -4.36 -11.95 -9.85
CA ILE A 56 -3.32 -11.03 -9.42
C ILE A 56 -2.50 -11.69 -8.32
N GLU A 57 -1.19 -11.69 -8.52
CA GLU A 57 -0.22 -12.19 -7.54
C GLU A 57 0.51 -11.00 -6.94
N LEU A 58 0.32 -10.78 -5.63
CA LEU A 58 1.01 -9.74 -4.88
C LEU A 58 2.28 -10.28 -4.24
N SER A 59 3.37 -9.56 -4.41
CA SER A 59 4.59 -9.68 -3.62
C SER A 59 4.68 -8.46 -2.70
N LEU A 60 4.55 -8.69 -1.40
CA LEU A 60 4.46 -7.65 -0.37
C LEU A 60 5.76 -7.65 0.44
N TRP A 61 6.46 -6.53 0.43
CA TRP A 61 7.79 -6.38 1.00
C TRP A 61 7.70 -5.53 2.27
N ASP A 62 7.78 -6.19 3.43
CA ASP A 62 7.86 -5.54 4.74
C ASP A 62 9.29 -5.08 5.00
N THR A 63 9.47 -3.81 5.32
CA THR A 63 10.79 -3.23 5.54
C THR A 63 10.93 -2.64 6.93
N SER A 64 12.16 -2.63 7.44
CA SER A 64 12.45 -1.97 8.70
C SER A 64 12.34 -0.45 8.59
N GLY A 65 11.70 0.19 9.57
CA GLY A 65 11.69 1.65 9.72
C GLY A 65 12.90 2.19 10.48
N SER A 66 13.75 1.32 11.01
CA SER A 66 14.92 1.71 11.79
C SER A 66 15.98 2.39 10.90
N PRO A 67 16.60 3.50 11.37
CA PRO A 67 17.72 4.15 10.67
C PRO A 67 18.93 3.22 10.45
N TYR A 68 19.07 2.20 11.27
CA TYR A 68 20.13 1.20 11.12
C TYR A 68 20.12 0.50 9.76
N TYR A 69 18.92 0.37 9.14
CA TYR A 69 18.73 -0.28 7.84
C TYR A 69 18.56 0.69 6.68
N ASP A 70 18.81 1.99 6.85
CA ASP A 70 18.63 3.00 5.80
C ASP A 70 19.48 2.70 4.55
N ASN A 71 20.65 2.07 4.71
CA ASN A 71 21.53 1.69 3.60
C ASN A 71 21.09 0.39 2.89
N VAL A 72 20.30 -0.45 3.55
CA VAL A 72 19.90 -1.77 3.03
C VAL A 72 18.48 -1.73 2.48
N ARG A 73 17.59 -0.96 3.11
CA ARG A 73 16.19 -0.82 2.67
C ARG A 73 16.03 -0.45 1.20
N PRO A 74 16.87 0.42 0.59
CA PRO A 74 16.76 0.75 -0.82
C PRO A 74 16.84 -0.44 -1.77
N LEU A 75 17.42 -1.56 -1.36
CA LEU A 75 17.46 -2.79 -2.16
C LEU A 75 16.06 -3.39 -2.40
N SER A 76 15.06 -2.99 -1.61
CA SER A 76 13.68 -3.44 -1.80
C SER A 76 12.90 -2.66 -2.87
N TYR A 77 13.31 -1.46 -3.26
CA TYR A 77 12.56 -0.60 -4.18
C TYR A 77 12.60 -1.00 -5.67
N PRO A 78 13.67 -1.59 -6.23
CA PRO A 78 13.70 -1.92 -7.65
C PRO A 78 12.46 -2.71 -8.09
N ASP A 79 11.91 -2.34 -9.25
CA ASP A 79 10.73 -2.98 -9.87
C ASP A 79 9.44 -2.94 -9.03
N SER A 80 9.36 -2.06 -8.02
CA SER A 80 8.11 -1.87 -7.27
C SER A 80 7.05 -1.17 -8.13
N ASP A 81 5.82 -1.68 -8.03
CA ASP A 81 4.65 -1.12 -8.70
C ASP A 81 3.96 -0.06 -7.84
N ALA A 82 3.97 -0.25 -6.53
CA ALA A 82 3.48 0.71 -5.55
C ALA A 82 4.33 0.69 -4.28
N VAL A 83 4.34 1.82 -3.56
CA VAL A 83 4.93 1.97 -2.22
C VAL A 83 3.86 2.48 -1.27
N LEU A 84 3.65 1.77 -0.17
CA LEU A 84 2.81 2.22 0.95
C LEU A 84 3.69 2.95 1.95
N ILE A 85 3.37 4.21 2.23
CA ILE A 85 4.02 4.99 3.28
C ILE A 85 3.11 4.97 4.50
N CYS A 86 3.52 4.24 5.53
CA CYS A 86 2.75 4.08 6.76
C CYS A 86 3.20 5.06 7.83
N PHE A 87 2.23 5.65 8.54
CA PHE A 87 2.46 6.40 9.77
C PHE A 87 1.48 5.96 10.85
N ASP A 88 1.77 6.28 12.09
CA ASP A 88 0.97 5.93 13.27
C ASP A 88 0.12 7.12 13.70
N ILE A 89 -1.21 6.97 13.63
CA ILE A 89 -2.17 8.04 14.00
C ILE A 89 -1.99 8.48 15.46
N SER A 90 -1.54 7.58 16.35
CA SER A 90 -1.27 7.90 17.75
C SER A 90 0.09 8.57 17.99
N ARG A 91 0.94 8.71 16.95
CA ARG A 91 2.26 9.34 17.04
C ARG A 91 2.44 10.37 15.94
N PRO A 92 2.09 11.65 16.19
CA PRO A 92 2.11 12.72 15.17
C PRO A 92 3.46 12.93 14.49
N GLU A 93 4.57 12.67 15.19
CA GLU A 93 5.93 12.77 14.65
C GLU A 93 6.17 11.81 13.47
N THR A 94 5.47 10.69 13.42
CA THR A 94 5.58 9.75 12.29
C THR A 94 4.93 10.27 11.00
N LEU A 95 3.96 11.18 11.11
CA LEU A 95 3.42 11.90 9.96
C LEU A 95 4.43 12.91 9.41
N ASP A 96 5.16 13.60 10.29
CA ASP A 96 6.24 14.52 9.89
C ASP A 96 7.34 13.79 9.11
N SER A 97 7.66 12.55 9.52
CA SER A 97 8.66 11.70 8.86
C SER A 97 8.33 11.42 7.40
N VAL A 98 7.06 11.48 7.01
CA VAL A 98 6.61 11.29 5.61
C VAL A 98 7.30 12.27 4.68
N LEU A 99 7.37 13.55 5.03
CA LEU A 99 8.07 14.57 4.24
C LEU A 99 9.56 14.61 4.50
N LYS A 100 9.97 14.47 5.78
CA LYS A 100 11.37 14.64 6.18
C LYS A 100 12.28 13.50 5.72
N LYS A 101 11.71 12.30 5.55
CA LYS A 101 12.47 11.09 5.23
C LYS A 101 11.87 10.31 4.05
N TRP A 102 10.66 9.77 4.22
CA TRP A 102 10.12 8.72 3.36
C TRP A 102 9.90 9.17 1.92
N LYS A 103 9.33 10.37 1.72
CA LYS A 103 9.14 10.92 0.36
C LYS A 103 10.46 11.07 -0.37
N GLY A 104 11.49 11.60 0.31
CA GLY A 104 12.82 11.80 -0.28
C GLY A 104 13.45 10.49 -0.69
N GLU A 105 13.43 9.48 0.18
CA GLU A 105 13.97 8.15 -0.09
C GLU A 105 13.28 7.48 -1.30
N ILE A 106 11.94 7.52 -1.36
CA ILE A 106 11.20 6.96 -2.49
C ILE A 106 11.52 7.70 -3.79
N GLN A 107 11.61 9.03 -3.75
CA GLN A 107 11.94 9.82 -4.94
C GLN A 107 13.35 9.55 -5.47
N GLU A 108 14.29 9.23 -4.58
CA GLU A 108 15.65 8.88 -4.96
C GLU A 108 15.74 7.51 -5.61
N PHE A 109 15.13 6.49 -4.99
CA PHE A 109 15.33 5.08 -5.41
C PHE A 109 14.26 4.53 -6.35
N CYS A 110 13.04 5.09 -6.36
CA CYS A 110 11.96 4.68 -7.26
C CYS A 110 11.03 5.83 -7.66
N PRO A 111 11.52 6.87 -8.36
CA PRO A 111 10.83 8.14 -8.61
C PRO A 111 9.51 8.01 -9.39
N ASN A 112 9.35 6.95 -10.16
CA ASN A 112 8.16 6.71 -11.00
C ASN A 112 7.13 5.77 -10.36
N THR A 113 7.38 5.31 -9.14
CA THR A 113 6.50 4.38 -8.44
C THR A 113 5.32 5.11 -7.81
N LYS A 114 4.16 4.50 -7.83
CA LYS A 114 2.95 5.04 -7.18
C LYS A 114 3.10 4.97 -5.68
N MET A 115 2.81 6.08 -5.01
CA MET A 115 2.76 6.16 -3.54
C MET A 115 1.30 6.11 -3.07
N LEU A 116 1.07 5.51 -1.91
CA LEU A 116 -0.16 5.56 -1.14
C LEU A 116 0.20 5.88 0.31
N LEU A 117 -0.40 6.92 0.89
CA LEU A 117 -0.22 7.26 2.30
C LEU A 117 -1.23 6.51 3.15
N VAL A 118 -0.76 5.83 4.19
CA VAL A 118 -1.57 4.97 5.06
C VAL A 118 -1.44 5.42 6.51
N GLY A 119 -2.53 5.87 7.11
CA GLY A 119 -2.64 6.11 8.55
C GLY A 119 -3.01 4.81 9.27
N CYS A 120 -2.07 4.25 10.02
CA CYS A 120 -2.26 3.03 10.79
C CYS A 120 -2.78 3.34 12.20
N LYS A 121 -3.38 2.33 12.85
CA LYS A 121 -3.88 2.38 14.23
C LYS A 121 -4.96 3.44 14.42
N SER A 122 -5.89 3.55 13.47
CA SER A 122 -6.98 4.54 13.54
C SER A 122 -7.89 4.36 14.77
N ASP A 123 -7.93 3.17 15.35
CA ASP A 123 -8.59 2.84 16.62
C ASP A 123 -8.01 3.63 17.80
N LEU A 124 -6.74 3.98 17.77
CA LEU A 124 -6.08 4.73 18.85
C LEU A 124 -6.45 6.23 18.87
N ARG A 125 -7.07 6.75 17.80
CA ARG A 125 -7.48 8.17 17.75
C ARG A 125 -8.44 8.55 18.89
N THR A 126 -9.30 7.64 19.31
CA THR A 126 -10.31 7.84 20.35
C THR A 126 -9.99 7.08 21.63
N ALA A 127 -8.88 6.33 21.69
CA ALA A 127 -8.49 5.60 22.88
C ALA A 127 -8.08 6.56 24.00
N LEU A 128 -8.70 6.40 25.15
CA LEU A 128 -8.50 7.30 26.30
C LEU A 128 -7.03 7.34 26.76
N SER A 129 -6.35 6.18 26.76
CA SER A 129 -4.93 6.11 27.09
C SER A 129 -4.05 6.95 26.17
N THR A 130 -4.31 6.88 24.85
CA THR A 130 -3.60 7.68 23.85
C THR A 130 -3.87 9.17 24.02
N LEU A 131 -5.13 9.55 24.25
CA LEU A 131 -5.50 10.94 24.46
C LEU A 131 -4.84 11.54 25.70
N VAL A 132 -4.79 10.80 26.80
CA VAL A 132 -4.11 11.23 28.05
C VAL A 132 -2.61 11.37 27.82
N GLU A 133 -1.97 10.38 27.22
CA GLU A 133 -0.52 10.39 26.93
C GLU A 133 -0.14 11.60 26.06
N LEU A 134 -0.82 11.79 24.94
CA LEU A 134 -0.54 12.91 24.03
C LEU A 134 -0.86 14.28 24.66
N SER A 135 -1.91 14.38 25.49
CA SER A 135 -2.25 15.60 26.21
C SER A 135 -1.12 16.05 27.15
N ASN A 136 -0.42 15.12 27.80
CA ASN A 136 0.74 15.42 28.64
C ASN A 136 1.88 16.10 27.86
N HIS A 137 1.95 15.83 26.57
CA HIS A 137 2.92 16.43 25.64
C HIS A 137 2.32 17.59 24.81
N ARG A 138 1.10 18.05 25.13
CA ARG A 138 0.36 19.09 24.37
C ARG A 138 0.17 18.70 22.91
N GLN A 139 0.00 17.42 22.63
CA GLN A 139 -0.26 16.85 21.32
C GLN A 139 -1.65 16.23 21.27
N THR A 140 -2.11 15.96 20.06
CA THR A 140 -3.35 15.25 19.78
C THR A 140 -3.08 14.19 18.72
N PRO A 141 -3.86 13.10 18.66
CA PRO A 141 -3.75 12.15 17.57
C PRO A 141 -3.92 12.83 16.21
N VAL A 142 -3.28 12.30 15.19
CA VAL A 142 -3.40 12.81 13.81
C VAL A 142 -4.86 12.75 13.37
N SER A 143 -5.41 13.88 12.93
CA SER A 143 -6.74 13.96 12.36
C SER A 143 -6.74 13.45 10.90
N TYR A 144 -7.93 13.09 10.40
CA TYR A 144 -8.09 12.70 8.99
C TYR A 144 -7.63 13.84 8.04
N ASP A 145 -7.95 15.08 8.37
CA ASP A 145 -7.57 16.25 7.56
C ASP A 145 -6.05 16.47 7.52
N GLN A 146 -5.34 16.24 8.62
CA GLN A 146 -3.88 16.31 8.64
C GLN A 146 -3.26 15.25 7.74
N GLY A 147 -3.72 13.99 7.82
CA GLY A 147 -3.27 12.92 6.95
C GLY A 147 -3.60 13.19 5.48
N SER A 148 -4.82 13.63 5.19
CA SER A 148 -5.27 13.99 3.84
C SER A 148 -4.46 15.15 3.25
N ASN A 149 -4.15 16.17 4.03
CA ASN A 149 -3.33 17.29 3.59
C ASN A 149 -1.88 16.87 3.32
N MET A 150 -1.32 15.99 4.15
CA MET A 150 0.00 15.41 3.92
C MET A 150 0.02 14.61 2.59
N ALA A 151 -0.99 13.79 2.36
CA ALA A 151 -1.11 13.02 1.12
C ALA A 151 -1.17 13.92 -0.12
N LYS A 152 -1.91 15.03 -0.07
CA LYS A 152 -1.92 16.04 -1.14
C LYS A 152 -0.54 16.63 -1.40
N GLN A 153 0.23 16.92 -0.35
CA GLN A 153 1.60 17.47 -0.47
C GLN A 153 2.59 16.50 -1.13
N ILE A 154 2.39 15.20 -0.94
CA ILE A 154 3.23 14.18 -1.59
C ILE A 154 2.66 13.68 -2.92
N GLY A 155 1.46 14.12 -3.29
CA GLY A 155 0.78 13.69 -4.52
C GLY A 155 0.30 12.24 -4.49
N ALA A 156 -0.12 11.74 -3.31
CA ALA A 156 -0.56 10.37 -3.10
C ALA A 156 -2.03 10.32 -2.63
N PRO A 157 -2.78 9.25 -2.92
CA PRO A 157 -4.03 8.95 -2.24
C PRO A 157 -3.80 8.74 -0.74
N TYR A 158 -4.85 8.95 0.07
CA TYR A 158 -4.84 8.74 1.52
C TYR A 158 -5.89 7.72 1.94
N THR A 159 -5.52 6.85 2.85
CA THR A 159 -6.44 5.92 3.51
C THR A 159 -5.98 5.64 4.94
N GLU A 160 -6.89 5.18 5.78
CA GLU A 160 -6.62 4.83 7.17
C GLU A 160 -7.05 3.41 7.46
N CYS A 161 -6.39 2.76 8.43
CA CYS A 161 -6.78 1.44 8.88
C CYS A 161 -6.56 1.24 10.38
N SER A 162 -7.30 0.27 10.90
CA SER A 162 -7.00 -0.41 12.15
C SER A 162 -6.79 -1.89 11.87
N SER A 163 -5.54 -2.34 11.92
CA SER A 163 -5.23 -3.77 11.77
C SER A 163 -5.79 -4.60 12.93
N LEU A 164 -6.03 -3.97 14.09
CA LEU A 164 -6.58 -4.63 15.27
C LEU A 164 -8.11 -4.82 15.21
N GLN A 165 -8.83 -3.80 14.71
CA GLN A 165 -10.30 -3.75 14.83
C GLN A 165 -11.03 -3.93 13.50
N SER A 166 -10.37 -3.72 12.35
CA SER A 166 -11.04 -3.70 11.06
C SER A 166 -10.20 -4.33 9.95
N GLU A 167 -10.38 -5.62 9.73
CA GLU A 167 -9.77 -6.34 8.60
C GLU A 167 -10.20 -5.73 7.24
N ASN A 168 -11.44 -5.26 7.12
CA ASN A 168 -11.93 -4.63 5.90
C ASN A 168 -11.14 -3.37 5.55
N SER A 169 -10.79 -2.52 6.54
CA SER A 169 -9.97 -1.34 6.31
C SER A 169 -8.58 -1.69 5.77
N VAL A 170 -8.03 -2.84 6.19
CA VAL A 170 -6.76 -3.37 5.68
C VAL A 170 -6.91 -3.85 4.24
N ARG A 171 -7.98 -4.59 3.93
CA ARG A 171 -8.27 -5.07 2.56
C ARG A 171 -8.43 -3.92 1.57
N ASP A 172 -9.11 -2.85 1.96
CA ASP A 172 -9.32 -1.66 1.13
C ASP A 172 -7.99 -1.01 0.70
N ILE A 173 -6.99 -0.97 1.58
CA ILE A 173 -5.65 -0.46 1.26
C ILE A 173 -5.02 -1.25 0.11
N PHE A 174 -5.01 -2.58 0.22
CA PHE A 174 -4.40 -3.43 -0.82
C PHE A 174 -5.23 -3.46 -2.10
N HIS A 175 -6.53 -3.28 -2.01
CA HIS A 175 -7.39 -3.08 -3.18
C HIS A 175 -6.97 -1.81 -3.94
N VAL A 176 -6.88 -0.68 -3.27
CA VAL A 176 -6.47 0.61 -3.87
C VAL A 176 -5.05 0.50 -4.46
N ALA A 177 -4.11 -0.10 -3.73
CA ALA A 177 -2.74 -0.29 -4.20
C ALA A 177 -2.69 -1.15 -5.46
N THR A 178 -3.46 -2.23 -5.52
CA THR A 178 -3.51 -3.14 -6.67
C THR A 178 -4.13 -2.49 -7.90
N LEU A 179 -5.21 -1.71 -7.75
CA LEU A 179 -5.78 -0.94 -8.87
C LEU A 179 -4.76 0.02 -9.49
N ALA A 180 -3.87 0.61 -8.67
CA ALA A 180 -2.78 1.45 -9.17
C ALA A 180 -1.78 0.65 -10.02
N CYS A 181 -1.51 -0.63 -9.66
CA CYS A 181 -0.63 -1.52 -10.40
C CYS A 181 -1.25 -1.96 -11.74
N VAL A 182 -2.49 -2.44 -11.74
CA VAL A 182 -3.20 -2.92 -12.94
C VAL A 182 -3.34 -1.81 -13.99
N ASN A 183 -3.64 -0.58 -13.57
CA ASN A 183 -3.72 0.56 -14.46
C ASN A 183 -2.38 0.91 -15.15
N LYS A 184 -1.24 0.62 -14.52
CA LYS A 184 0.09 0.77 -15.11
C LYS A 184 0.31 -0.25 -16.23
N THR A 185 -0.06 -1.49 -16.00
CA THR A 185 0.06 -2.60 -16.98
C THR A 185 -0.79 -2.32 -18.22
N ASN A 186 -2.03 -1.88 -18.06
CA ASN A 186 -2.91 -1.53 -19.17
C ASN A 186 -2.40 -0.34 -20.00
N LYS A 187 -1.74 0.64 -19.40
CA LYS A 187 -1.11 1.76 -20.12
C LYS A 187 0.10 1.29 -20.95
N ASN A 188 0.90 0.39 -20.43
CA ASN A 188 2.06 -0.15 -21.13
C ASN A 188 1.66 -1.04 -22.31
N VAL A 189 0.60 -1.85 -22.18
CA VAL A 189 0.04 -2.67 -23.27
C VAL A 189 -0.52 -1.77 -24.39
N LYS A 190 -1.17 -0.65 -24.07
CA LYS A 190 -1.65 0.31 -25.08
C LYS A 190 -0.50 1.02 -25.78
N ARG A 191 0.58 1.34 -25.10
CA ARG A 191 1.77 1.98 -25.67
C ARG A 191 2.53 1.07 -26.64
N ASN A 192 2.66 -0.21 -26.32
CA ASN A 192 3.31 -1.20 -27.18
C ASN A 192 2.45 -1.58 -28.43
N LYS A 193 1.12 -1.39 -28.39
CA LYS A 193 0.24 -1.58 -29.54
C LYS A 193 0.21 -0.39 -30.50
N SER A 194 0.54 0.83 -30.04
CA SER A 194 0.49 2.05 -30.88
C SER A 194 1.71 2.21 -31.79
N THR A 195 2.80 1.48 -31.56
CA THR A 195 4.00 1.50 -32.41
C THR A 195 3.97 0.52 -33.59
N ARG A 196 2.87 -0.24 -33.80
CA ARG A 196 2.79 -1.26 -34.87
C ARG A 196 1.46 -1.25 -35.64
N ALA A 197 0.85 -0.08 -35.85
CA ALA A 197 -0.30 0.02 -36.76
C ALA A 197 -0.33 1.38 -37.49
N THR A 198 0.42 1.45 -38.58
CA THR A 198 0.06 2.33 -39.70
C THR A 198 -1.09 1.70 -40.47
N LYS A 199 -2.21 2.46 -40.59
CA LYS A 199 -3.35 2.32 -41.52
C LYS A 199 -4.37 1.20 -41.29
N ARG A 200 -5.53 1.56 -40.75
CA ARG A 200 -6.84 1.59 -41.47
C ARG A 200 -7.93 2.15 -40.56
N ILE A 201 -8.64 3.12 -41.09
CA ILE A 201 -9.82 3.81 -40.57
C ILE A 201 -11.02 2.88 -40.69
N SER A 202 -11.82 2.72 -39.60
CA SER A 202 -13.28 2.91 -39.61
C SER A 202 -13.95 2.27 -38.37
N HIS A 203 -14.87 3.05 -37.80
CA HIS A 203 -15.96 2.74 -36.87
C HIS A 203 -15.65 2.54 -35.38
N MET A 204 -16.05 3.58 -34.63
CA MET A 204 -16.30 3.56 -33.18
C MET A 204 -17.50 2.67 -32.82
N PRO A 205 -17.44 2.01 -31.67
CA PRO A 205 -18.57 1.91 -30.77
C PRO A 205 -18.32 2.56 -29.42
N SER A 206 -19.40 3.06 -28.85
CA SER A 206 -19.57 3.85 -27.66
C SER A 206 -19.02 3.21 -26.36
N ARG A 207 -18.59 4.10 -25.44
CA ARG A 207 -18.14 3.81 -24.07
C ARG A 207 -19.19 3.00 -23.29
N PRO A 208 -18.79 1.97 -22.51
CA PRO A 208 -19.59 1.50 -21.41
C PRO A 208 -19.29 2.30 -20.13
N ASP A 209 -20.35 2.55 -19.40
CA ASP A 209 -20.44 3.32 -18.17
C ASP A 209 -19.78 2.60 -17.00
N LEU A 210 -18.93 3.31 -16.22
CA LEU A 210 -18.12 2.76 -15.13
C LEU A 210 -18.81 2.86 -13.73
N SER A 211 -20.14 2.69 -13.69
CA SER A 211 -20.90 2.86 -12.44
C SER A 211 -21.35 1.57 -11.73
N ALA A 212 -20.86 0.39 -12.13
CA ALA A 212 -21.26 -0.87 -11.53
C ALA A 212 -20.11 -1.88 -11.41
N VAL A 213 -19.17 -1.64 -10.51
CA VAL A 213 -18.22 -2.68 -10.09
C VAL A 213 -18.15 -2.74 -8.57
N THR A 214 -19.21 -3.30 -7.97
CA THR A 214 -19.13 -3.98 -6.69
C THR A 214 -19.16 -5.48 -6.96
N SER A 215 -18.04 -6.07 -7.35
CA SER A 215 -17.91 -7.52 -7.39
C SER A 215 -17.06 -8.00 -6.23
N GLU A 216 -17.59 -8.99 -5.52
CA GLU A 216 -16.98 -9.60 -4.34
C GLU A 216 -15.60 -10.19 -4.66
N LEU A 217 -14.60 -9.72 -3.94
CA LEU A 217 -13.25 -10.28 -3.93
C LEU A 217 -13.28 -11.65 -3.23
N ARG A 218 -13.18 -12.72 -3.98
CA ARG A 218 -12.92 -14.06 -3.43
C ARG A 218 -11.41 -14.24 -3.27
N LYS A 219 -10.96 -14.41 -2.03
CA LYS A 219 -9.58 -14.77 -1.71
C LYS A 219 -9.39 -16.28 -1.86
N ASP A 220 -8.57 -16.71 -2.83
CA ASP A 220 -8.04 -18.06 -2.81
C ASP A 220 -6.89 -18.15 -1.80
N LYS A 221 -6.98 -19.15 -0.90
CA LYS A 221 -6.04 -19.35 0.21
C LYS A 221 -4.75 -20.04 -0.26
N ALA A 222 -3.89 -19.32 -0.98
CA ALA A 222 -2.51 -19.75 -1.16
C ALA A 222 -1.60 -18.71 -0.51
N LYS A 223 -1.31 -18.90 0.79
CA LYS A 223 -0.48 -18.00 1.58
C LYS A 223 0.83 -18.70 1.90
N SER A 224 1.94 -18.15 1.43
CA SER A 224 3.28 -18.55 1.88
C SER A 224 4.01 -17.33 2.44
N CYS A 225 4.73 -17.52 3.53
CA CYS A 225 5.63 -16.53 4.10
C CYS A 225 7.05 -17.07 3.95
N THR A 226 7.93 -16.28 3.35
CA THR A 226 9.36 -16.60 3.27
C THR A 226 10.11 -15.52 4.02
N VAL A 227 10.84 -15.92 5.06
CA VAL A 227 11.76 -15.06 5.82
C VAL A 227 13.14 -15.19 5.17
N MET A 228 13.73 -14.08 4.84
CA MET A 228 15.13 -14.01 4.40
C MET A 228 16.00 -13.44 5.50
#